data_41f44b5de10ecad676cb74fbc67dae52
#
_entry.id   41f44b5de10ecad676cb74fbc67dae52
#
_cell.length_a   1.000
_cell.length_b   1.000
_cell.length_c   1.000
_cell.angle_alpha   90.00
_cell.angle_beta   90.00
_cell.angle_gamma   90.00
#
_symmetry.space_group_name_H-M   'P 1'
#
loop_
_entity.id
_entity.type
_entity.pdbx_description
1 polymer ?
#
loop_
_entity_poly.entity_id
_entity_poly.type
_entity_poly.pdbx_seq_one_letter_code
_entity_poly.pdbx_strand_id
1 'polypeptide(L)'
;MRKITLACAATLFCVLVALGGCSTHSQEPNNEPEEQQASSQQPVDVRAAALKGPTAMGLVKFMDEAEAGTVSDNDYSFQIAASPDELTPQIAQGSLDIACIPANLASVLYNNTDGAVRVLAVNTLGVLYICDSNGSIQSVVDLAGKTIYASGKGSTPEYALNYILEGNGLTPGRDVTIEWKSEHAECVAAMTKDSQAIALLPQPFVTTAQMKDDSIRTALDLTEEWNALQNDADASSLITGVVVARADFVDEHPEAVEAFMKHYRESVAFVNEDIEAAAEPIDTYDIVPAAVAQKPFPRATSSAWKVTK
;
A
#
# COMPACT_ATOMS: atom_id res chain seq x y z
N MET A 1 46.89 45.97 29.73
CA MET A 1 46.79 47.20 30.54
C MET A 1 45.34 47.67 30.54
N ARG A 2 44.89 48.06 31.78
CA ARG A 2 43.58 48.65 32.19
C ARG A 2 42.40 47.72 32.13
N LYS A 3 41.91 47.09 33.18
CA LYS A 3 41.35 47.41 34.54
C LYS A 3 40.40 48.60 34.52
N ILE A 4 39.21 48.36 35.06
CA ILE A 4 38.42 49.16 36.05
C ILE A 4 36.98 48.63 36.00
N THR A 5 36.51 47.88 37.00
CA THR A 5 35.81 48.10 38.31
C THR A 5 34.37 48.63 38.17
N LEU A 6 33.40 47.83 38.59
CA LEU A 6 32.70 47.73 39.89
C LEU A 6 31.69 48.86 40.17
N ALA A 7 30.39 48.54 40.34
CA ALA A 7 29.58 49.09 41.38
C ALA A 7 28.30 48.30 41.66
N CYS A 8 28.14 47.84 42.87
CA CYS A 8 26.94 47.36 43.54
C CYS A 8 25.93 48.49 43.83
N ALA A 9 24.66 48.17 43.84
CA ALA A 9 23.73 48.82 44.80
C ALA A 9 22.60 47.82 45.15
N ALA A 10 22.62 47.40 46.37
CA ALA A 10 21.54 46.75 47.10
C ALA A 10 20.60 47.80 47.69
N THR A 11 19.31 47.60 47.65
CA THR A 11 18.36 48.21 48.56
C THR A 11 17.30 47.23 49.03
N LEU A 12 17.19 47.20 50.29
CA LEU A 12 16.45 46.38 51.24
C LEU A 12 15.11 47.08 51.62
N PHE A 13 14.20 46.33 52.28
CA PHE A 13 12.97 46.74 52.99
C PHE A 13 11.68 46.75 52.21
N CYS A 14 10.53 46.16 52.63
CA CYS A 14 9.97 45.97 54.00
C CYS A 14 8.99 44.80 54.04
N VAL A 15 9.00 44.13 55.19
CA VAL A 15 8.00 43.18 55.69
C VAL A 15 6.78 43.96 56.21
N LEU A 16 5.57 43.48 55.87
CA LEU A 16 4.36 43.78 56.64
C LEU A 16 3.48 42.52 56.70
N VAL A 17 3.40 41.99 57.93
CA VAL A 17 2.49 40.95 58.39
C VAL A 17 1.16 41.63 58.78
N ALA A 18 0.05 41.08 58.23
CA ALA A 18 -1.26 41.31 58.84
C ALA A 18 -2.05 39.98 58.86
N LEU A 19 -2.32 39.57 60.07
CA LEU A 19 -3.22 38.44 60.42
C LEU A 19 -4.67 38.85 60.25
N GLY A 20 -5.50 37.92 59.84
CA GLY A 20 -6.94 37.99 60.13
C GLY A 20 -7.86 37.38 59.15
N GLY A 21 -8.54 36.32 59.57
CA GLY A 21 -9.88 35.97 59.06
C GLY A 21 -10.09 34.57 58.47
N CYS A 22 -10.44 33.61 59.34
CA CYS A 22 -11.11 32.36 58.92
C CYS A 22 -12.48 32.70 58.33
N SER A 23 -12.70 32.22 57.09
CA SER A 23 -14.05 31.99 56.58
C SER A 23 -14.03 30.68 55.83
N THR A 24 -14.74 29.70 56.35
CA THR A 24 -15.09 28.43 55.69
C THR A 24 -15.96 28.74 54.47
N HIS A 25 -15.38 28.52 53.30
CA HIS A 25 -16.16 28.48 52.06
C HIS A 25 -15.97 27.09 51.41
N SER A 26 -17.11 26.41 51.27
CA SER A 26 -17.22 25.12 50.61
C SER A 26 -16.77 25.29 49.16
N GLN A 27 -15.69 24.63 48.75
CA GLN A 27 -15.34 24.51 47.33
C GLN A 27 -16.17 23.40 46.70
N GLU A 28 -17.05 23.78 45.80
CA GLU A 28 -17.54 22.91 44.74
C GLU A 28 -16.37 22.54 43.81
N PRO A 29 -16.30 21.30 43.33
CA PRO A 29 -15.28 20.93 42.36
C PRO A 29 -15.58 21.62 40.98
N ASN A 30 -14.77 22.60 40.65
CA ASN A 30 -14.76 23.22 39.35
C ASN A 30 -14.20 22.19 38.36
N ASN A 31 -15.09 21.50 37.63
CA ASN A 31 -14.76 20.74 36.44
C ASN A 31 -14.54 21.74 35.30
N GLU A 32 -13.35 22.29 35.20
CA GLU A 32 -12.86 22.82 33.94
C GLU A 32 -12.61 21.62 33.01
N PRO A 33 -13.12 21.65 31.77
CA PRO A 33 -12.75 20.64 30.78
C PRO A 33 -11.24 20.78 30.58
N GLU A 34 -10.50 19.70 30.77
CA GLU A 34 -9.13 19.59 30.23
C GLU A 34 -9.21 19.86 28.74
N GLU A 35 -8.85 21.06 28.32
CA GLU A 35 -8.50 21.32 26.95
C GLU A 35 -7.34 20.35 26.62
N GLN A 36 -7.67 19.31 25.85
CA GLN A 36 -6.67 18.50 25.19
C GLN A 36 -5.77 19.48 24.42
N GLN A 37 -4.59 19.72 24.94
CA GLN A 37 -3.52 20.36 24.20
C GLN A 37 -3.27 19.51 22.98
N ALA A 38 -3.84 19.90 21.83
CA ALA A 38 -3.37 19.45 20.55
C ALA A 38 -1.89 19.83 20.50
N SER A 39 -1.02 18.84 20.55
CA SER A 39 0.40 19.06 20.38
C SER A 39 0.57 19.62 18.97
N SER A 40 0.94 20.88 18.85
CA SER A 40 1.32 21.50 17.60
C SER A 40 2.70 20.97 17.20
N GLN A 41 2.76 19.70 16.79
CA GLN A 41 3.95 19.21 16.14
C GLN A 41 4.06 19.90 14.79
N GLN A 42 5.29 20.20 14.38
CA GLN A 42 5.54 20.72 13.04
C GLN A 42 5.25 19.61 12.02
N PRO A 43 4.65 19.97 10.87
CA PRO A 43 4.44 19.01 9.80
C PRO A 43 5.75 18.28 9.44
N VAL A 44 5.64 16.99 9.22
CA VAL A 44 6.77 16.12 8.83
C VAL A 44 6.66 15.84 7.32
N ASP A 45 7.78 15.90 6.62
CA ASP A 45 7.86 15.45 5.24
C ASP A 45 7.66 13.92 5.18
N VAL A 46 6.59 13.46 4.53
CA VAL A 46 6.25 12.04 4.34
C VAL A 46 6.31 11.70 2.86
N ARG A 47 7.35 10.98 2.46
CA ARG A 47 7.57 10.58 1.07
C ARG A 47 7.03 9.17 0.87
N ALA A 48 5.92 9.06 0.15
CA ALA A 48 5.23 7.80 -0.07
C ALA A 48 5.27 7.36 -1.54
N ALA A 49 5.22 6.06 -1.79
CA ALA A 49 5.16 5.53 -3.14
C ALA A 49 4.27 4.29 -3.24
N ALA A 50 3.83 3.97 -4.45
CA ALA A 50 3.17 2.71 -4.74
C ALA A 50 3.55 2.17 -6.12
N LEU A 51 3.44 0.85 -6.30
CA LEU A 51 3.46 0.28 -7.64
C LEU A 51 2.12 0.46 -8.34
N LYS A 52 2.20 0.82 -9.64
CA LYS A 52 1.05 0.93 -10.54
C LYS A 52 0.25 -0.37 -10.56
N GLY A 53 -1.04 -0.27 -10.32
CA GLY A 53 -1.95 -1.40 -10.26
C GLY A 53 -2.64 -1.52 -8.90
N PRO A 54 -2.93 -2.76 -8.44
CA PRO A 54 -3.76 -2.96 -7.24
C PRO A 54 -3.19 -2.30 -5.97
N THR A 55 -1.89 -2.25 -5.80
CA THR A 55 -1.27 -1.66 -4.60
C THR A 55 -1.41 -0.14 -4.52
N ALA A 56 -1.59 0.55 -5.64
CA ALA A 56 -1.73 2.01 -5.71
C ALA A 56 -3.17 2.49 -5.53
N MET A 57 -4.17 1.68 -5.94
CA MET A 57 -5.57 2.12 -5.96
C MET A 57 -6.08 2.61 -4.60
N GLY A 58 -5.62 2.02 -3.50
CA GLY A 58 -6.00 2.44 -2.16
C GLY A 58 -5.48 3.81 -1.72
N LEU A 59 -4.58 4.44 -2.48
CA LEU A 59 -3.99 5.75 -2.16
C LEU A 59 -4.70 6.92 -2.85
N VAL A 60 -5.47 6.69 -3.91
CA VAL A 60 -5.88 7.73 -4.86
C VAL A 60 -6.63 8.90 -4.22
N LYS A 61 -7.57 8.65 -3.31
CA LYS A 61 -8.26 9.71 -2.60
C LYS A 61 -7.32 10.50 -1.69
N PHE A 62 -6.42 9.81 -0.99
CA PHE A 62 -5.45 10.46 -0.14
C PHE A 62 -4.47 11.35 -0.92
N MET A 63 -4.04 10.87 -2.10
CA MET A 63 -3.20 11.65 -3.02
C MET A 63 -3.92 12.92 -3.48
N ASP A 64 -5.17 12.80 -3.90
CA ASP A 64 -6.04 13.91 -4.31
C ASP A 64 -6.22 14.96 -3.20
N GLU A 65 -6.51 14.51 -1.98
CA GLU A 65 -6.70 15.36 -0.81
C GLU A 65 -5.41 16.09 -0.40
N ALA A 66 -4.26 15.41 -0.51
CA ALA A 66 -2.96 16.01 -0.24
C ALA A 66 -2.60 17.08 -1.29
N GLU A 67 -2.80 16.78 -2.59
CA GLU A 67 -2.57 17.74 -3.68
C GLU A 67 -3.50 18.94 -3.59
N ALA A 68 -4.75 18.73 -3.17
CA ALA A 68 -5.72 19.80 -2.93
C ALA A 68 -5.44 20.62 -1.65
N GLY A 69 -4.49 20.19 -0.80
CA GLY A 69 -4.17 20.83 0.47
C GLY A 69 -5.27 20.70 1.53
N THR A 70 -6.17 19.72 1.38
CA THR A 70 -7.24 19.43 2.35
C THR A 70 -6.75 18.54 3.49
N VAL A 71 -5.63 17.86 3.31
CA VAL A 71 -4.86 17.15 4.32
C VAL A 71 -3.60 17.95 4.58
N SER A 72 -3.39 18.40 5.83
CA SER A 72 -2.34 19.33 6.21
C SER A 72 -1.71 19.05 7.57
N ASP A 73 -1.89 17.84 8.08
CA ASP A 73 -1.24 17.37 9.31
C ASP A 73 0.25 17.05 9.11
N ASN A 74 0.65 16.71 7.88
CA ASN A 74 2.02 16.54 7.43
C ASN A 74 2.17 17.00 5.98
N ASP A 75 3.41 17.10 5.48
CA ASP A 75 3.73 17.42 4.09
C ASP A 75 3.91 16.11 3.31
N TYR A 76 2.87 15.71 2.57
CA TYR A 76 2.85 14.46 1.84
C TYR A 76 3.31 14.63 0.40
N SER A 77 4.16 13.73 -0.06
CA SER A 77 4.54 13.58 -1.47
C SER A 77 4.36 12.14 -1.93
N PHE A 78 3.86 11.95 -3.16
CA PHE A 78 3.54 10.64 -3.68
C PHE A 78 4.22 10.35 -5.01
N GLN A 79 4.61 9.08 -5.22
CA GLN A 79 5.15 8.56 -6.47
C GLN A 79 4.43 7.27 -6.84
N ILE A 80 3.98 7.16 -8.10
CA ILE A 80 3.53 5.88 -8.69
C ILE A 80 4.63 5.39 -9.63
N ALA A 81 5.12 4.17 -9.39
CA ALA A 81 6.17 3.53 -10.17
C ALA A 81 5.63 2.37 -10.99
N ALA A 82 6.19 2.14 -12.17
CA ALA A 82 5.77 1.04 -13.04
C ALA A 82 6.38 -0.30 -12.61
N SER A 83 7.56 -0.29 -12.01
CA SER A 83 8.27 -1.51 -11.62
C SER A 83 8.85 -1.46 -10.19
N PRO A 84 9.03 -2.64 -9.53
CA PRO A 84 9.69 -2.72 -8.22
C PRO A 84 11.11 -2.15 -8.20
N ASP A 85 11.83 -2.26 -9.32
CA ASP A 85 13.23 -1.82 -9.44
C ASP A 85 13.38 -0.30 -9.29
N GLU A 86 12.29 0.44 -9.50
CA GLU A 86 12.26 1.89 -9.29
C GLU A 86 12.14 2.26 -7.79
N LEU A 87 11.41 1.46 -7.00
CA LEU A 87 11.12 1.77 -5.60
C LEU A 87 12.11 1.15 -4.62
N THR A 88 12.54 -0.09 -4.87
CA THR A 88 13.37 -0.85 -3.92
C THR A 88 14.66 -0.11 -3.52
N PRO A 89 15.44 0.49 -4.46
CA PRO A 89 16.62 1.27 -4.09
C PRO A 89 16.28 2.53 -3.28
N GLN A 90 15.15 3.19 -3.58
CA GLN A 90 14.76 4.43 -2.90
C GLN A 90 14.40 4.19 -1.43
N ILE A 91 13.69 3.07 -1.15
CA ILE A 91 13.38 2.67 0.23
C ILE A 91 14.68 2.32 0.98
N ALA A 92 15.54 1.51 0.37
CA ALA A 92 16.81 1.09 0.99
C ALA A 92 17.78 2.26 1.25
N GLN A 93 17.73 3.31 0.43
CA GLN A 93 18.59 4.51 0.56
C GLN A 93 17.95 5.62 1.42
N GLY A 94 16.73 5.44 1.88
CA GLY A 94 16.02 6.42 2.71
C GLY A 94 15.46 7.62 1.95
N SER A 95 15.29 7.54 0.63
CA SER A 95 14.63 8.58 -0.16
C SER A 95 13.11 8.41 -0.24
N LEU A 96 12.57 7.27 0.20
CA LEU A 96 11.16 7.03 0.46
C LEU A 96 10.98 6.57 1.92
N ASP A 97 9.89 6.98 2.55
CA ASP A 97 9.57 6.68 3.94
C ASP A 97 8.54 5.55 4.05
N ILE A 98 7.51 5.58 3.20
CA ILE A 98 6.41 4.61 3.17
C ILE A 98 6.20 4.12 1.74
N ALA A 99 5.90 2.83 1.55
CA ALA A 99 5.62 2.30 0.22
C ALA A 99 4.56 1.19 0.22
N CYS A 100 3.69 1.21 -0.80
CA CYS A 100 2.76 0.13 -1.12
C CYS A 100 3.40 -0.77 -2.18
N ILE A 101 3.85 -1.95 -1.79
CA ILE A 101 4.69 -2.85 -2.61
C ILE A 101 4.20 -4.29 -2.58
N PRO A 102 4.63 -5.15 -3.53
CA PRO A 102 4.42 -6.58 -3.46
C PRO A 102 4.94 -7.19 -2.16
N ALA A 103 4.19 -8.15 -1.60
CA ALA A 103 4.43 -8.67 -0.25
C ALA A 103 5.83 -9.30 -0.09
N ASN A 104 6.34 -10.03 -1.10
CA ASN A 104 7.66 -10.63 -1.05
C ASN A 104 8.79 -9.59 -0.96
N LEU A 105 8.59 -8.39 -1.54
CA LEU A 105 9.61 -7.34 -1.52
C LEU A 105 9.83 -6.79 -0.11
N ALA A 106 8.83 -6.83 0.76
CA ALA A 106 9.02 -6.49 2.18
C ALA A 106 10.06 -7.41 2.82
N SER A 107 9.99 -8.72 2.54
CA SER A 107 11.00 -9.68 3.02
C SER A 107 12.37 -9.46 2.40
N VAL A 108 12.43 -9.18 1.10
CA VAL A 108 13.69 -8.87 0.40
C VAL A 108 14.33 -7.61 0.98
N LEU A 109 13.57 -6.55 1.14
CA LEU A 109 14.03 -5.31 1.76
C LEU A 109 14.52 -5.54 3.19
N TYR A 110 13.71 -6.23 4.01
CA TYR A 110 14.07 -6.54 5.40
C TYR A 110 15.43 -7.24 5.48
N ASN A 111 15.65 -8.28 4.68
CA ASN A 111 16.90 -9.03 4.69
C ASN A 111 18.09 -8.23 4.11
N ASN A 112 17.87 -7.41 3.08
CA ASN A 112 18.93 -6.65 2.44
C ASN A 112 19.32 -5.37 3.20
N THR A 113 18.50 -4.94 4.16
CA THR A 113 18.70 -3.74 4.96
C THR A 113 18.87 -4.02 6.45
N ASP A 114 19.15 -5.28 6.82
CA ASP A 114 19.30 -5.72 8.21
C ASP A 114 18.10 -5.30 9.11
N GLY A 115 16.88 -5.42 8.58
CA GLY A 115 15.66 -5.12 9.31
C GLY A 115 15.22 -3.66 9.28
N ALA A 116 15.77 -2.83 8.39
CA ALA A 116 15.44 -1.41 8.32
C ALA A 116 14.06 -1.08 7.72
N VAL A 117 13.17 -2.07 7.56
CA VAL A 117 11.78 -1.86 7.13
C VAL A 117 10.80 -2.59 8.04
N ARG A 118 9.60 -2.04 8.18
CA ARG A 118 8.47 -2.64 8.91
C ARG A 118 7.24 -2.72 8.03
N VAL A 119 6.50 -3.82 8.13
CA VAL A 119 5.17 -3.96 7.52
C VAL A 119 4.16 -3.27 8.44
N LEU A 120 3.41 -2.31 7.88
CA LEU A 120 2.35 -1.58 8.59
C LEU A 120 0.98 -2.22 8.38
N ALA A 121 0.73 -2.74 7.18
CA ALA A 121 -0.55 -3.36 6.83
C ALA A 121 -0.43 -4.30 5.63
N VAL A 122 -1.37 -5.23 5.52
CA VAL A 122 -1.68 -5.91 4.27
C VAL A 122 -2.68 -5.05 3.50
N ASN A 123 -2.37 -4.73 2.24
CA ASN A 123 -3.22 -3.87 1.43
C ASN A 123 -3.84 -4.55 0.22
N THR A 124 -3.33 -5.71 -0.19
CA THR A 124 -3.85 -6.46 -1.33
C THR A 124 -3.82 -7.96 -1.06
N LEU A 125 -4.97 -8.61 -1.22
CA LEU A 125 -5.14 -10.06 -1.09
C LEU A 125 -5.58 -10.64 -2.43
N GLY A 126 -4.99 -11.74 -2.88
CA GLY A 126 -5.34 -12.41 -4.12
C GLY A 126 -5.10 -11.52 -5.35
N VAL A 127 -6.15 -11.26 -6.13
CA VAL A 127 -6.24 -10.41 -7.34
C VAL A 127 -5.48 -10.90 -8.57
N LEU A 128 -4.89 -12.10 -8.56
CA LEU A 128 -4.13 -12.67 -9.66
C LEU A 128 -4.93 -13.75 -10.39
N TYR A 129 -4.92 -13.70 -11.71
CA TYR A 129 -5.72 -14.59 -12.54
C TYR A 129 -4.92 -15.05 -13.76
N ILE A 130 -5.12 -16.32 -14.16
CA ILE A 130 -4.77 -16.77 -15.50
C ILE A 130 -5.96 -16.47 -16.42
N CYS A 131 -5.68 -15.77 -17.52
CA CYS A 131 -6.64 -15.43 -18.55
C CYS A 131 -6.30 -16.14 -19.86
N ASP A 132 -7.31 -16.61 -20.59
CA ASP A 132 -7.22 -17.11 -21.95
C ASP A 132 -8.42 -16.63 -22.80
N SER A 133 -8.34 -16.74 -24.12
CA SER A 133 -9.43 -16.35 -25.05
C SER A 133 -10.08 -17.53 -25.75
N ASN A 134 -9.47 -18.71 -25.71
CA ASN A 134 -9.89 -19.87 -26.49
C ASN A 134 -10.52 -20.99 -25.65
N GLY A 135 -10.64 -20.81 -24.35
CA GLY A 135 -11.21 -21.79 -23.44
C GLY A 135 -10.35 -23.03 -23.23
N SER A 136 -9.06 -22.97 -23.57
CA SER A 136 -8.16 -24.12 -23.49
C SER A 136 -7.72 -24.46 -22.07
N ILE A 137 -7.83 -23.53 -21.13
CA ILE A 137 -7.40 -23.71 -19.75
C ILE A 137 -8.62 -23.92 -18.85
N GLN A 138 -8.73 -25.10 -18.25
CA GLN A 138 -9.80 -25.46 -17.30
C GLN A 138 -9.21 -25.80 -15.91
N SER A 139 -7.90 -26.07 -15.85
CA SER A 139 -7.16 -26.43 -14.64
C SER A 139 -5.70 -26.07 -14.81
N VAL A 140 -4.94 -26.05 -13.70
CA VAL A 140 -3.51 -25.73 -13.72
C VAL A 140 -2.70 -26.66 -14.62
N VAL A 141 -3.06 -27.94 -14.69
CA VAL A 141 -2.33 -28.93 -15.53
C VAL A 141 -2.46 -28.67 -17.04
N ASP A 142 -3.48 -27.93 -17.48
CA ASP A 142 -3.65 -27.55 -18.90
C ASP A 142 -2.61 -26.52 -19.35
N LEU A 143 -1.87 -25.93 -18.41
CA LEU A 143 -0.76 -25.01 -18.68
C LEU A 143 0.50 -25.74 -19.17
N ALA A 144 0.55 -27.08 -19.11
CA ALA A 144 1.67 -27.86 -19.60
C ALA A 144 1.93 -27.60 -21.10
N GLY A 145 3.18 -27.29 -21.45
CA GLY A 145 3.60 -26.94 -22.81
C GLY A 145 3.14 -25.58 -23.30
N LYS A 146 2.51 -24.76 -22.46
CA LYS A 146 2.03 -23.42 -22.81
C LYS A 146 3.05 -22.32 -22.47
N THR A 147 2.84 -21.17 -23.10
CA THR A 147 3.53 -19.92 -22.76
C THR A 147 2.55 -18.99 -22.05
N ILE A 148 2.93 -18.49 -20.88
CA ILE A 148 2.18 -17.51 -20.11
C ILE A 148 2.91 -16.16 -20.19
N TYR A 149 2.22 -15.12 -20.67
CA TYR A 149 2.70 -13.74 -20.58
C TYR A 149 2.45 -13.22 -19.16
N ALA A 150 3.48 -12.75 -18.49
CA ALA A 150 3.38 -12.25 -17.10
C ALA A 150 4.22 -10.99 -16.92
N SER A 151 3.93 -10.21 -15.90
CA SER A 151 4.77 -9.12 -15.43
C SER A 151 5.02 -9.23 -13.92
N GLY A 152 5.95 -8.42 -13.41
CA GLY A 152 6.32 -8.49 -12.00
C GLY A 152 7.29 -9.64 -11.70
N LYS A 153 8.27 -9.87 -12.58
CA LYS A 153 9.38 -10.79 -12.31
C LYS A 153 10.12 -10.35 -11.03
N GLY A 154 10.47 -11.30 -10.18
CA GLY A 154 11.07 -11.04 -8.86
C GLY A 154 10.07 -10.56 -7.80
N SER A 155 8.77 -10.49 -8.12
CA SER A 155 7.73 -10.07 -7.17
C SER A 155 6.66 -11.14 -6.94
N THR A 156 5.70 -10.88 -6.06
CA THR A 156 4.70 -11.86 -5.61
C THR A 156 4.00 -12.63 -6.74
N PRO A 157 3.65 -12.02 -7.90
CA PRO A 157 3.05 -12.77 -9.00
C PRO A 157 3.89 -13.96 -9.49
N GLU A 158 5.22 -13.80 -9.59
CA GLU A 158 6.11 -14.90 -9.99
C GLU A 158 6.11 -16.02 -8.95
N TYR A 159 6.28 -15.68 -7.68
CA TYR A 159 6.37 -16.69 -6.62
C TYR A 159 5.04 -17.42 -6.42
N ALA A 160 3.91 -16.71 -6.51
CA ALA A 160 2.59 -17.32 -6.43
C ALA A 160 2.32 -18.29 -7.59
N LEU A 161 2.63 -17.86 -8.83
CA LEU A 161 2.50 -18.72 -10.01
C LEU A 161 3.38 -19.95 -9.90
N ASN A 162 4.66 -19.79 -9.53
CA ASN A 162 5.59 -20.90 -9.39
C ASN A 162 5.13 -21.91 -8.35
N TYR A 163 4.69 -21.43 -7.17
CA TYR A 163 4.16 -22.28 -6.12
C TYR A 163 2.95 -23.10 -6.59
N ILE A 164 2.02 -22.48 -7.31
CA ILE A 164 0.82 -23.14 -7.83
C ILE A 164 1.19 -24.16 -8.92
N LEU A 165 2.09 -23.81 -9.84
CA LEU A 165 2.57 -24.73 -10.88
C LEU A 165 3.26 -25.95 -10.24
N GLU A 166 4.21 -25.75 -9.34
CA GLU A 166 4.95 -26.81 -8.67
C GLU A 166 4.03 -27.72 -7.82
N GLY A 167 3.07 -27.13 -7.11
CA GLY A 167 2.08 -27.86 -6.34
C GLY A 167 1.17 -28.76 -7.19
N ASN A 168 1.03 -28.45 -8.48
CA ASN A 168 0.30 -29.24 -9.47
C ASN A 168 1.24 -30.11 -10.37
N GLY A 169 2.51 -30.24 -9.99
CA GLY A 169 3.48 -31.12 -10.67
C GLY A 169 4.08 -30.52 -11.96
N LEU A 170 3.92 -29.23 -12.19
CA LEU A 170 4.51 -28.53 -13.33
C LEU A 170 5.74 -27.71 -12.89
N THR A 171 6.84 -27.84 -13.61
CA THR A 171 8.06 -27.10 -13.34
C THR A 171 8.11 -25.83 -14.18
N PRO A 172 8.12 -24.62 -13.57
CA PRO A 172 8.31 -23.36 -14.30
C PRO A 172 9.60 -23.38 -15.13
N GLY A 173 9.53 -22.87 -16.36
CA GLY A 173 10.67 -22.82 -17.29
C GLY A 173 11.00 -24.16 -18.00
N ARG A 174 10.45 -25.29 -17.55
CA ARG A 174 10.59 -26.61 -18.20
C ARG A 174 9.27 -27.08 -18.81
N ASP A 175 8.24 -27.16 -17.98
CA ASP A 175 6.92 -27.66 -18.41
C ASP A 175 6.00 -26.51 -18.82
N VAL A 176 6.23 -25.30 -18.32
CA VAL A 176 5.51 -24.07 -18.64
C VAL A 176 6.53 -22.97 -18.93
N THR A 177 6.41 -22.31 -20.09
CA THR A 177 7.23 -21.14 -20.40
C THR A 177 6.57 -19.90 -19.84
N ILE A 178 7.33 -19.05 -19.13
CA ILE A 178 6.83 -17.76 -18.64
C ILE A 178 7.60 -16.67 -19.38
N GLU A 179 6.88 -15.87 -20.18
CA GLU A 179 7.45 -14.73 -20.90
C GLU A 179 7.17 -13.45 -20.11
N TRP A 180 8.23 -12.92 -19.48
CA TRP A 180 8.14 -11.74 -18.64
C TRP A 180 8.09 -10.46 -19.47
N LYS A 181 7.11 -9.61 -19.19
CA LYS A 181 6.93 -8.26 -19.71
C LYS A 181 7.29 -7.23 -18.64
N SER A 182 7.57 -6.01 -19.06
CA SER A 182 7.90 -4.90 -18.14
C SER A 182 6.69 -4.48 -17.32
N GLU A 183 5.49 -4.45 -17.97
CA GLU A 183 4.25 -3.97 -17.38
C GLU A 183 3.06 -4.90 -17.68
N HIS A 184 2.01 -4.81 -16.86
CA HIS A 184 0.75 -5.52 -17.07
C HIS A 184 0.07 -5.15 -18.41
N ALA A 185 0.17 -3.88 -18.81
CA ALA A 185 -0.40 -3.41 -20.08
C ALA A 185 0.17 -4.14 -21.30
N GLU A 186 1.44 -4.56 -21.27
CA GLU A 186 2.07 -5.34 -22.34
C GLU A 186 1.51 -6.77 -22.40
N CYS A 187 1.18 -7.38 -21.25
CA CYS A 187 0.50 -8.68 -21.21
C CYS A 187 -0.91 -8.58 -21.80
N VAL A 188 -1.66 -7.52 -21.48
CA VAL A 188 -2.96 -7.23 -22.11
C VAL A 188 -2.82 -7.06 -23.61
N ALA A 189 -1.79 -6.33 -24.06
CA ALA A 189 -1.54 -6.14 -25.50
C ALA A 189 -1.15 -7.44 -26.22
N ALA A 190 -0.48 -8.39 -25.55
CA ALA A 190 -0.20 -9.70 -26.11
C ALA A 190 -1.50 -10.51 -26.31
N MET A 191 -2.39 -10.54 -25.32
CA MET A 191 -3.66 -11.24 -25.38
C MET A 191 -4.57 -10.72 -26.51
N THR A 192 -4.65 -9.39 -26.67
CA THR A 192 -5.50 -8.78 -27.72
C THR A 192 -4.97 -8.96 -29.15
N LYS A 193 -3.71 -9.40 -29.31
CA LYS A 193 -3.09 -9.67 -30.62
C LYS A 193 -3.12 -11.14 -31.01
N ASP A 194 -3.19 -12.03 -30.04
CA ASP A 194 -3.14 -13.47 -30.25
C ASP A 194 -4.20 -14.19 -29.41
N SER A 195 -5.22 -14.73 -30.06
CA SER A 195 -6.29 -15.48 -29.38
C SER A 195 -5.83 -16.80 -28.76
N GLN A 196 -4.58 -17.21 -28.94
CA GLN A 196 -3.99 -18.36 -28.29
C GLN A 196 -3.16 -17.93 -27.04
N ALA A 197 -3.01 -16.62 -26.81
CA ALA A 197 -2.23 -16.10 -25.69
C ALA A 197 -2.89 -16.45 -24.36
N ILE A 198 -2.04 -16.76 -23.39
CA ILE A 198 -2.40 -16.96 -21.99
C ILE A 198 -1.63 -15.92 -21.20
N ALA A 199 -2.28 -15.22 -20.28
CA ALA A 199 -1.59 -14.25 -19.44
C ALA A 199 -1.92 -14.40 -17.97
N LEU A 200 -0.95 -14.11 -17.12
CA LEU A 200 -1.13 -13.82 -15.70
C LEU A 200 -1.38 -12.33 -15.54
N LEU A 201 -2.58 -11.97 -15.13
CA LEU A 201 -3.00 -10.58 -14.94
C LEU A 201 -3.57 -10.36 -13.54
N PRO A 202 -3.27 -9.24 -12.90
CA PRO A 202 -4.02 -8.78 -11.73
C PRO A 202 -5.28 -8.02 -12.15
N GLN A 203 -6.28 -7.91 -11.27
CA GLN A 203 -7.21 -6.80 -11.40
C GLN A 203 -6.48 -5.48 -11.13
N PRO A 204 -6.85 -4.40 -11.84
CA PRO A 204 -7.94 -4.25 -12.81
C PRO A 204 -7.56 -4.59 -14.29
N PHE A 205 -6.37 -5.13 -14.53
CA PHE A 205 -5.91 -5.42 -15.89
C PHE A 205 -6.66 -6.57 -16.56
N VAL A 206 -7.22 -7.51 -15.79
CA VAL A 206 -8.18 -8.51 -16.32
C VAL A 206 -9.37 -7.79 -16.94
N THR A 207 -9.99 -6.85 -16.24
CA THR A 207 -11.11 -6.05 -16.75
C THR A 207 -10.68 -5.23 -17.97
N THR A 208 -9.47 -4.65 -17.96
CA THR A 208 -8.91 -3.95 -19.12
C THR A 208 -8.82 -4.85 -20.36
N ALA A 209 -8.37 -6.08 -20.18
CA ALA A 209 -8.26 -7.05 -21.27
C ALA A 209 -9.65 -7.42 -21.83
N GLN A 210 -10.60 -7.74 -20.94
CA GLN A 210 -11.96 -8.10 -21.29
C GLN A 210 -12.74 -6.98 -21.99
N MET A 211 -12.48 -5.72 -21.64
CA MET A 211 -13.07 -4.57 -22.34
C MET A 211 -12.50 -4.36 -23.74
N LYS A 212 -11.30 -4.85 -24.03
CA LYS A 212 -10.68 -4.78 -25.36
C LYS A 212 -11.05 -5.94 -26.24
N ASP A 213 -11.29 -7.11 -25.65
CA ASP A 213 -11.67 -8.34 -26.32
C ASP A 213 -12.56 -9.18 -25.39
N ASP A 214 -13.84 -9.29 -25.71
CA ASP A 214 -14.86 -9.98 -24.92
C ASP A 214 -14.70 -11.51 -24.91
N SER A 215 -13.85 -12.06 -25.78
CA SER A 215 -13.47 -13.48 -25.76
C SER A 215 -12.52 -13.80 -24.60
N ILE A 216 -11.82 -12.80 -24.04
CA ILE A 216 -10.90 -12.99 -22.92
C ILE A 216 -11.70 -13.30 -21.65
N ARG A 217 -11.40 -14.43 -21.04
CA ARG A 217 -12.02 -14.87 -19.79
C ARG A 217 -10.99 -15.09 -18.70
N THR A 218 -11.43 -15.03 -17.47
CA THR A 218 -10.69 -15.58 -16.33
C THR A 218 -10.77 -17.09 -16.39
N ALA A 219 -9.65 -17.74 -16.62
CA ALA A 219 -9.55 -19.20 -16.68
C ALA A 219 -9.31 -19.81 -15.29
N LEU A 220 -8.36 -19.24 -14.52
CA LEU A 220 -8.05 -19.67 -13.15
C LEU A 220 -7.97 -18.44 -12.22
N ASP A 221 -8.50 -18.57 -11.01
CA ASP A 221 -8.28 -17.66 -9.90
C ASP A 221 -7.12 -18.21 -9.05
N LEU A 222 -6.00 -17.51 -9.01
CA LEU A 222 -4.83 -17.97 -8.25
C LEU A 222 -5.07 -18.04 -6.75
N THR A 223 -6.08 -17.34 -6.23
CA THR A 223 -6.47 -17.46 -4.82
C THR A 223 -7.12 -18.81 -4.54
N GLU A 224 -7.99 -19.25 -5.46
CA GLU A 224 -8.64 -20.56 -5.36
C GLU A 224 -7.61 -21.68 -5.52
N GLU A 225 -6.72 -21.56 -6.51
CA GLU A 225 -5.65 -22.53 -6.75
C GLU A 225 -4.64 -22.59 -5.58
N TRP A 226 -4.31 -21.42 -4.99
CA TRP A 226 -3.48 -21.34 -3.79
C TRP A 226 -4.14 -22.07 -2.62
N ASN A 227 -5.42 -21.78 -2.37
CA ASN A 227 -6.17 -22.38 -1.27
C ASN A 227 -6.32 -23.90 -1.43
N ALA A 228 -6.45 -24.38 -2.68
CA ALA A 228 -6.56 -25.81 -2.97
C ALA A 228 -5.27 -26.61 -2.62
N LEU A 229 -4.12 -25.94 -2.55
CA LEU A 229 -2.85 -26.53 -2.15
C LEU A 229 -2.60 -26.48 -0.64
N GLN A 230 -3.43 -25.76 0.12
CA GLN A 230 -3.24 -25.63 1.57
C GLN A 230 -3.84 -26.80 2.33
N ASN A 231 -3.22 -27.13 3.46
CA ASN A 231 -3.81 -28.02 4.46
C ASN A 231 -4.52 -27.19 5.53
N ASP A 232 -5.62 -27.68 6.09
CA ASP A 232 -6.41 -26.96 7.10
C ASP A 232 -5.59 -26.48 8.31
N ALA A 233 -4.51 -27.17 8.65
CA ALA A 233 -3.65 -26.83 9.80
C ALA A 233 -2.71 -25.64 9.55
N ASP A 234 -2.34 -25.39 8.29
CA ASP A 234 -1.34 -24.39 7.88
C ASP A 234 -1.88 -23.44 6.80
N ALA A 235 -3.21 -23.28 6.74
CA ALA A 235 -3.85 -22.46 5.73
C ALA A 235 -3.34 -21.01 5.78
N SER A 236 -2.81 -20.54 4.65
CA SER A 236 -2.31 -19.18 4.46
C SER A 236 -3.08 -18.47 3.36
N SER A 237 -3.23 -17.16 3.49
CA SER A 237 -3.84 -16.35 2.43
C SER A 237 -2.79 -15.93 1.40
N LEU A 238 -3.18 -15.86 0.13
CA LEU A 238 -2.35 -15.26 -0.92
C LEU A 238 -2.30 -13.75 -0.71
N ILE A 239 -1.29 -13.28 0.04
CA ILE A 239 -1.03 -11.86 0.25
C ILE A 239 -0.18 -11.37 -0.93
N THR A 240 -0.70 -10.42 -1.70
CA THR A 240 -0.03 -9.90 -2.90
C THR A 240 0.56 -8.52 -2.69
N GLY A 241 0.05 -7.73 -1.75
CA GLY A 241 0.56 -6.41 -1.46
C GLY A 241 0.55 -6.04 0.02
N VAL A 242 1.50 -5.20 0.40
CA VAL A 242 1.66 -4.68 1.76
C VAL A 242 2.02 -3.18 1.73
N VAL A 243 1.73 -2.50 2.83
CA VAL A 243 2.29 -1.19 3.15
C VAL A 243 3.51 -1.41 4.04
N VAL A 244 4.65 -0.89 3.62
CA VAL A 244 5.88 -0.90 4.42
C VAL A 244 6.32 0.51 4.73
N ALA A 245 7.04 0.69 5.84
CA ALA A 245 7.74 1.92 6.16
C ALA A 245 9.18 1.61 6.57
N ARG A 246 10.05 2.60 6.44
CA ARG A 246 11.38 2.52 7.04
C ARG A 246 11.27 2.45 8.56
N ALA A 247 12.10 1.62 9.18
CA ALA A 247 12.05 1.39 10.61
C ALA A 247 12.43 2.64 11.42
N ASP A 248 13.45 3.39 10.98
CA ASP A 248 13.87 4.65 11.58
C ASP A 248 12.77 5.71 11.47
N PHE A 249 12.09 5.84 10.32
CA PHE A 249 10.98 6.78 10.16
C PHE A 249 9.82 6.46 11.12
N VAL A 250 9.49 5.15 11.30
CA VAL A 250 8.46 4.73 12.26
C VAL A 250 8.85 5.08 13.70
N ASP A 251 10.13 4.95 14.06
CA ASP A 251 10.62 5.22 15.42
C ASP A 251 10.76 6.73 15.70
N GLU A 252 11.16 7.52 14.69
CA GLU A 252 11.36 8.96 14.82
C GLU A 252 10.06 9.77 14.67
N HIS A 253 9.11 9.27 13.83
CA HIS A 253 7.88 9.98 13.49
C HIS A 253 6.61 9.11 13.64
N PRO A 254 6.37 8.47 14.80
CA PRO A 254 5.25 7.54 14.99
C PRO A 254 3.89 8.18 14.74
N GLU A 255 3.72 9.47 15.06
CA GLU A 255 2.46 10.19 14.85
C GLU A 255 2.22 10.49 13.37
N ALA A 256 3.26 10.78 12.59
CA ALA A 256 3.16 10.94 11.13
C ALA A 256 2.77 9.62 10.45
N VAL A 257 3.31 8.49 10.93
CA VAL A 257 2.92 7.16 10.45
C VAL A 257 1.47 6.85 10.79
N GLU A 258 1.00 7.19 12.01
CA GLU A 258 -0.40 6.99 12.41
C GLU A 258 -1.35 7.85 11.57
N ALA A 259 -1.01 9.11 11.33
CA ALA A 259 -1.74 10.03 10.47
C ALA A 259 -1.81 9.49 9.03
N PHE A 260 -0.69 9.10 8.44
CA PHE A 260 -0.66 8.47 7.12
C PHE A 260 -1.59 7.25 7.06
N MET A 261 -1.49 6.33 8.02
CA MET A 261 -2.32 5.12 8.05
C MET A 261 -3.80 5.41 8.28
N LYS A 262 -4.14 6.52 8.93
CA LYS A 262 -5.54 6.99 9.05
C LYS A 262 -6.07 7.43 7.70
N HIS A 263 -5.38 8.37 7.01
CA HIS A 263 -5.78 8.84 5.67
C HIS A 263 -5.80 7.70 4.65
N TYR A 264 -4.83 6.81 4.72
CA TYR A 264 -4.79 5.62 3.88
C TYR A 264 -6.04 4.72 4.07
N ARG A 265 -6.45 4.46 5.33
CA ARG A 265 -7.68 3.68 5.60
C ARG A 265 -8.93 4.36 5.06
N GLU A 266 -9.03 5.67 5.21
CA GLU A 266 -10.15 6.47 4.69
C GLU A 266 -10.19 6.44 3.15
N SER A 267 -9.02 6.50 2.51
CA SER A 267 -8.88 6.36 1.05
C SER A 267 -9.27 4.96 0.56
N VAL A 268 -8.82 3.90 1.26
CA VAL A 268 -9.22 2.52 0.95
C VAL A 268 -10.72 2.32 1.11
N ALA A 269 -11.32 2.87 2.17
CA ALA A 269 -12.78 2.79 2.39
C ALA A 269 -13.53 3.47 1.23
N PHE A 270 -13.12 4.67 0.84
CA PHE A 270 -13.70 5.40 -0.29
C PHE A 270 -13.67 4.59 -1.60
N VAL A 271 -12.52 4.01 -1.96
CA VAL A 271 -12.38 3.22 -3.19
C VAL A 271 -13.28 1.97 -3.17
N ASN A 272 -13.52 1.38 -1.99
CA ASN A 272 -14.38 0.20 -1.86
C ASN A 272 -15.87 0.53 -1.82
N GLU A 273 -16.25 1.69 -1.31
CA GLU A 273 -17.64 2.07 -1.06
C GLU A 273 -18.23 2.87 -2.24
N ASP A 274 -17.40 3.68 -2.94
CA ASP A 274 -17.82 4.54 -4.04
C ASP A 274 -16.86 4.40 -5.23
N ILE A 275 -17.01 3.27 -5.95
CA ILE A 275 -16.16 2.98 -7.11
C ILE A 275 -16.38 3.96 -8.27
N GLU A 276 -17.57 4.56 -8.37
CA GLU A 276 -17.87 5.55 -9.41
C GLU A 276 -17.08 6.84 -9.15
N ALA A 277 -17.08 7.34 -7.92
CA ALA A 277 -16.30 8.51 -7.53
C ALA A 277 -14.78 8.23 -7.52
N ALA A 278 -14.37 7.01 -7.19
CA ALA A 278 -12.95 6.62 -7.21
C ALA A 278 -12.36 6.49 -8.62
N ALA A 279 -13.19 6.33 -9.65
CA ALA A 279 -12.73 6.08 -11.01
C ALA A 279 -11.94 7.25 -11.61
N GLU A 280 -12.33 8.49 -11.33
CA GLU A 280 -11.65 9.68 -11.82
C GLU A 280 -10.24 9.84 -11.22
N PRO A 281 -10.03 9.76 -9.88
CA PRO A 281 -8.68 9.72 -9.30
C PRO A 281 -7.83 8.56 -9.82
N ILE A 282 -8.38 7.36 -9.98
CA ILE A 282 -7.66 6.20 -10.50
C ILE A 282 -7.12 6.46 -11.93
N ASP A 283 -7.88 7.13 -12.77
CA ASP A 283 -7.48 7.54 -14.13
C ASP A 283 -6.47 8.69 -14.09
N THR A 284 -6.70 9.69 -13.23
CA THR A 284 -5.82 10.85 -13.05
C THR A 284 -4.40 10.43 -12.70
N TYR A 285 -4.23 9.43 -11.83
CA TYR A 285 -2.92 8.87 -11.47
C TYR A 285 -2.43 7.77 -12.42
N ASP A 286 -3.02 7.67 -13.61
CA ASP A 286 -2.60 6.74 -14.68
C ASP A 286 -2.52 5.27 -14.24
N ILE A 287 -3.38 4.84 -13.29
CA ILE A 287 -3.42 3.44 -12.85
C ILE A 287 -4.15 2.59 -13.88
N VAL A 288 -5.41 2.90 -14.15
CA VAL A 288 -6.20 2.40 -15.29
C VAL A 288 -7.24 3.45 -15.70
N PRO A 289 -7.74 3.41 -16.96
CA PRO A 289 -8.80 4.32 -17.40
C PRO A 289 -10.05 4.25 -16.52
N ALA A 290 -10.72 5.39 -16.29
CA ALA A 290 -11.93 5.49 -15.46
C ALA A 290 -13.02 4.48 -15.85
N ALA A 291 -13.21 4.26 -17.16
CA ALA A 291 -14.17 3.27 -17.67
C ALA A 291 -13.87 1.82 -17.24
N VAL A 292 -12.60 1.50 -16.94
CA VAL A 292 -12.19 0.21 -16.37
C VAL A 292 -12.46 0.21 -14.87
N ALA A 293 -12.05 1.28 -14.16
CA ALA A 293 -12.20 1.39 -12.72
C ALA A 293 -13.67 1.31 -12.26
N GLN A 294 -14.62 1.81 -13.06
CA GLN A 294 -16.06 1.75 -12.78
C GLN A 294 -16.68 0.34 -12.92
N LYS A 295 -15.96 -0.63 -13.46
CA LYS A 295 -16.51 -1.99 -13.59
C LYS A 295 -16.42 -2.72 -12.25
N PRO A 296 -17.49 -3.47 -11.86
CA PRO A 296 -17.42 -4.31 -10.69
C PRO A 296 -16.34 -5.37 -10.91
N PHE A 297 -15.37 -5.41 -10.02
CA PHE A 297 -14.36 -6.46 -10.01
C PHE A 297 -14.96 -7.78 -9.51
N PRO A 298 -14.48 -8.96 -9.91
CA PRO A 298 -14.88 -10.23 -9.34
C PRO A 298 -14.79 -10.24 -7.80
N ARG A 299 -15.63 -11.02 -7.13
CA ARG A 299 -15.78 -11.02 -5.66
C ARG A 299 -14.49 -11.07 -4.83
N ALA A 300 -13.43 -11.65 -5.37
CA ALA A 300 -12.11 -11.69 -4.71
C ALA A 300 -11.53 -10.29 -4.47
N THR A 301 -11.87 -9.30 -5.29
CA THR A 301 -11.35 -7.94 -5.21
C THR A 301 -12.01 -7.07 -4.15
N SER A 302 -13.27 -7.32 -3.79
CA SER A 302 -13.93 -6.52 -2.74
C SER A 302 -13.33 -6.74 -1.34
N SER A 303 -12.61 -7.84 -1.13
CA SER A 303 -11.85 -8.11 0.10
C SER A 303 -10.36 -7.73 0.00
N ALA A 304 -9.87 -7.47 -1.20
CA ALA A 304 -8.45 -7.23 -1.48
C ALA A 304 -7.93 -5.88 -0.98
N TRP A 305 -8.82 -4.93 -0.71
CA TRP A 305 -8.47 -3.57 -0.29
C TRP A 305 -8.58 -3.34 1.23
N LYS A 306 -8.62 -4.40 2.03
CA LYS A 306 -8.68 -4.26 3.48
C LYS A 306 -7.31 -3.95 4.04
N VAL A 307 -7.23 -2.83 4.75
CA VAL A 307 -6.11 -2.56 5.67
C VAL A 307 -6.34 -3.39 6.93
N THR A 308 -5.45 -4.32 7.22
CA THR A 308 -5.44 -5.08 8.49
C THR A 308 -4.25 -4.62 9.32
N LYS A 309 -4.51 -4.42 10.64
CA LYS A 309 -3.45 -4.18 11.63
C LYS A 309 -2.76 -5.48 12.01
#